data_330d85b8f17023c010d5f2a22a240563
#
_entry.id   330d85b8f17023c010d5f2a22a240563
#
_cell.length_a   1.000
_cell.length_b   1.000
_cell.length_c   1.000
_cell.angle_alpha   90.00
_cell.angle_beta   90.00
_cell.angle_gamma   90.00
#
_symmetry.space_group_name_H-M   'P 1'
#
loop_
_entity.id
_entity.type
_entity.pdbx_description
1 polymer ?
#
loop_
_entity_poly.entity_id
_entity_poly.type
_entity_poly.pdbx_seq_one_letter_code
_entity_poly.pdbx_strand_id
1 'polypeptide(L)'
;MAELNYEGFITGTGKFQPKRKNQWVMEFPTDTGIESIDIKTTGLPGGAFGETVLDYINQKYYFAGKWEWETIPITLWDYIGDSTSKKLYDXYLSNYNPATGKQAYGSNVKKNINIILLDPEGSELERWVLKGAWPQSFKXGELDYSDAELRTLELVLRYDRPELEVSEVSDDARTESPRTKLK
;
A
#
# COMPACT_ATOMS: atom_id res chain seq x y z
N MET A 1 24.11 23.41 -19.92
CA MET A 1 23.89 21.96 -19.92
C MET A 1 24.17 21.40 -18.51
N ALA A 2 23.20 20.68 -17.94
CA ALA A 2 23.45 20.00 -16.66
C ALA A 2 24.43 18.84 -16.89
N GLU A 3 25.53 18.81 -16.16
CA GLU A 3 26.46 17.68 -16.21
C GLU A 3 25.77 16.42 -15.65
N LEU A 4 25.77 15.35 -16.41
CA LEU A 4 25.23 14.07 -15.98
C LEU A 4 26.23 13.42 -15.00
N ASN A 5 25.83 13.35 -13.74
CA ASN A 5 26.66 12.73 -12.70
C ASN A 5 26.53 11.20 -12.75
N TYR A 6 27.27 10.59 -13.65
CA TYR A 6 27.26 9.13 -13.82
C TYR A 6 27.88 8.40 -12.62
N GLU A 7 28.82 9.01 -11.92
CA GLU A 7 29.50 8.37 -10.80
C GLU A 7 28.55 8.04 -9.67
N GLY A 8 27.72 9.01 -9.25
CA GLY A 8 26.73 8.78 -8.20
C GLY A 8 25.73 7.69 -8.54
N PHE A 9 25.35 7.60 -9.82
CA PHE A 9 24.43 6.57 -10.30
C PHE A 9 25.07 5.17 -10.30
N ILE A 10 26.33 5.08 -10.77
CA ILE A 10 27.06 3.81 -10.84
C ILE A 10 27.40 3.27 -9.46
N THR A 11 27.84 4.12 -8.56
CA THR A 11 28.22 3.73 -7.20
C THR A 11 27.01 3.51 -6.30
N GLY A 12 25.81 3.98 -6.71
CA GLY A 12 24.59 3.83 -5.93
C GLY A 12 24.62 4.63 -4.63
N THR A 13 25.38 5.73 -4.59
CA THR A 13 25.51 6.54 -3.39
C THR A 13 24.58 7.74 -3.42
N GLY A 14 24.24 8.21 -2.22
CA GLY A 14 23.46 9.43 -2.04
C GLY A 14 22.07 9.35 -2.64
N LYS A 15 21.63 10.47 -3.18
CA LYS A 15 20.26 10.67 -3.68
C LYS A 15 19.92 9.88 -4.94
N PHE A 16 20.92 9.26 -5.60
CA PHE A 16 20.70 8.54 -6.85
C PHE A 16 20.43 7.04 -6.65
N GLN A 17 20.45 6.54 -5.41
CA GLN A 17 20.14 5.14 -5.15
C GLN A 17 18.63 4.90 -5.32
N PRO A 18 18.23 3.99 -6.24
CA PRO A 18 16.80 3.77 -6.48
C PRO A 18 16.13 2.97 -5.36
N LYS A 19 14.89 3.29 -5.08
CA LYS A 19 14.05 2.52 -4.15
C LYS A 19 13.69 1.17 -4.77
N ARG A 20 13.63 0.14 -3.94
CA ARG A 20 13.31 -1.22 -4.40
C ARG A 20 11.88 -1.60 -4.08
N LYS A 21 11.25 -2.37 -4.98
CA LYS A 21 9.86 -2.81 -4.83
C LYS A 21 9.66 -3.84 -3.72
N ASN A 22 10.72 -4.48 -3.26
CA ASN A 22 10.62 -5.53 -2.24
C ASN A 22 11.00 -5.07 -0.83
N GLN A 23 11.24 -3.76 -0.64
CA GLN A 23 11.62 -3.19 0.66
C GLN A 23 10.48 -2.34 1.20
N TRP A 24 9.50 -3.02 1.81
CA TRP A 24 8.31 -2.36 2.35
C TRP A 24 7.66 -3.23 3.42
N VAL A 25 6.88 -2.56 4.27
CA VAL A 25 6.04 -3.19 5.30
C VAL A 25 4.68 -2.51 5.27
N MET A 26 3.61 -3.28 5.50
CA MET A 26 2.27 -2.72 5.64
C MET A 26 1.73 -3.06 7.02
N GLU A 27 1.20 -2.06 7.71
CA GLU A 27 0.70 -2.20 9.07
C GLU A 27 -0.80 -1.97 9.11
N PHE A 28 -1.52 -2.98 9.55
CA PHE A 28 -2.94 -2.90 9.88
C PHE A 28 -3.11 -2.64 11.37
N PRO A 29 -4.24 -2.05 11.79
CA PRO A 29 -4.54 -1.96 13.22
C PRO A 29 -4.65 -3.36 13.84
N THR A 30 -4.21 -3.48 15.09
CA THR A 30 -4.12 -4.76 15.79
C THR A 30 -5.48 -5.47 15.93
N ASP A 31 -6.56 -4.73 15.94
CA ASP A 31 -7.91 -5.29 16.06
C ASP A 31 -8.39 -6.02 14.79
N THR A 32 -7.69 -5.87 13.66
CA THR A 32 -8.00 -6.63 12.44
C THR A 32 -7.39 -8.02 12.46
N GLY A 33 -6.35 -8.24 13.27
CA GLY A 33 -5.60 -9.47 13.32
C GLY A 33 -4.68 -9.73 12.12
N ILE A 34 -4.72 -8.85 11.11
CA ILE A 34 -3.87 -9.00 9.91
C ILE A 34 -2.48 -8.44 10.24
N GLU A 35 -1.47 -9.27 10.06
CA GLU A 35 -0.08 -8.90 10.32
C GLU A 35 0.66 -8.63 9.01
N SER A 36 1.79 -7.92 9.11
CA SER A 36 2.61 -7.61 7.94
C SER A 36 3.05 -8.85 7.18
N ILE A 37 3.26 -9.96 7.88
CA ILE A 37 3.70 -11.23 7.28
C ILE A 37 2.60 -11.88 6.44
N ASP A 38 1.34 -11.55 6.70
CA ASP A 38 0.22 -12.08 5.91
C ASP A 38 0.20 -11.49 4.49
N ILE A 39 0.90 -10.37 4.25
CA ILE A 39 0.74 -9.58 3.04
C ILE A 39 1.79 -9.97 2.00
N LYS A 40 1.33 -10.44 0.83
CA LYS A 40 2.18 -10.82 -0.30
C LYS A 40 2.49 -9.62 -1.18
N THR A 41 1.46 -8.88 -1.59
CA THR A 41 1.62 -7.69 -2.44
C THR A 41 0.63 -6.61 -2.03
N THR A 42 1.00 -5.36 -2.28
CA THR A 42 0.10 -4.21 -2.12
C THR A 42 0.40 -3.17 -3.20
N GLY A 43 -0.60 -2.37 -3.53
CA GLY A 43 -0.41 -1.17 -4.33
C GLY A 43 -0.09 0.04 -3.46
N LEU A 44 0.36 1.11 -4.07
CA LEU A 44 0.48 2.43 -3.44
C LEU A 44 -0.69 3.31 -3.87
N PRO A 45 -1.02 4.35 -3.07
CA PRO A 45 -2.13 5.22 -3.42
C PRO A 45 -1.92 5.92 -4.76
N GLY A 46 -2.97 5.99 -5.54
CA GLY A 46 -3.01 6.71 -6.80
C GLY A 46 -4.38 7.32 -7.01
N GLY A 47 -4.51 8.17 -8.01
CA GLY A 47 -5.80 8.78 -8.31
C GLY A 47 -5.75 9.59 -9.58
N ALA A 48 -6.90 10.14 -9.94
CA ALA A 48 -7.04 10.91 -11.17
C ALA A 48 -8.04 12.06 -10.99
N PHE A 49 -7.80 13.12 -11.74
CA PHE A 49 -8.79 14.18 -11.90
C PHE A 49 -9.85 13.75 -12.91
N GLY A 50 -11.09 14.02 -12.61
CA GLY A 50 -12.13 13.98 -13.62
C GLY A 50 -11.90 15.09 -14.65
N GLU A 51 -12.59 15.01 -15.78
CA GLU A 51 -12.45 15.96 -16.88
C GLU A 51 -13.78 16.71 -17.09
N THR A 52 -13.71 18.03 -17.19
CA THR A 52 -14.83 18.86 -17.56
C THR A 52 -14.50 19.50 -18.93
N VAL A 53 -15.39 19.32 -19.90
CA VAL A 53 -15.19 19.81 -21.27
C VAL A 53 -16.09 21.04 -21.48
N LEU A 54 -15.49 22.09 -22.02
CA LEU A 54 -16.20 23.27 -22.50
C LEU A 54 -16.10 23.32 -24.02
N ASP A 55 -17.23 23.23 -24.70
CA ASP A 55 -17.31 23.37 -26.16
C ASP A 55 -17.56 24.84 -26.53
N TYR A 56 -16.74 25.36 -27.42
CA TYR A 56 -16.92 26.70 -27.94
C TYR A 56 -16.65 26.70 -29.47
N ILE A 57 -17.72 26.90 -30.22
CA ILE A 57 -17.74 26.88 -31.69
C ILE A 57 -17.18 25.53 -32.21
N ASN A 58 -15.98 25.51 -32.80
CA ASN A 58 -15.36 24.32 -33.35
C ASN A 58 -14.17 23.81 -32.50
N GLN A 59 -14.06 24.25 -31.24
CA GLN A 59 -12.95 23.90 -30.36
C GLN A 59 -13.46 23.40 -29.02
N LYS A 60 -12.64 22.55 -28.39
CA LYS A 60 -12.90 22.03 -27.05
C LYS A 60 -11.82 22.51 -26.10
N TYR A 61 -12.22 22.89 -24.90
CA TYR A 61 -11.32 23.28 -23.83
C TYR A 61 -11.56 22.34 -22.66
N TYR A 62 -10.47 21.92 -22.01
CA TYR A 62 -10.51 20.89 -20.97
C TYR A 62 -10.09 21.48 -19.64
N PHE A 63 -10.88 21.20 -18.61
CA PHE A 63 -10.62 21.64 -17.25
C PHE A 63 -10.58 20.44 -16.30
N ALA A 64 -9.73 20.51 -15.29
CA ALA A 64 -9.64 19.47 -14.27
C ALA A 64 -10.93 19.48 -13.43
N GLY A 65 -11.54 18.31 -13.29
CA GLY A 65 -12.71 18.11 -12.44
C GLY A 65 -12.33 17.74 -11.02
N LYS A 66 -13.16 16.94 -10.38
CA LYS A 66 -12.91 16.48 -9.01
C LYS A 66 -11.83 15.39 -9.01
N TRP A 67 -10.99 15.41 -7.97
CA TRP A 67 -10.01 14.34 -7.74
C TRP A 67 -10.69 13.10 -7.16
N GLU A 68 -10.33 11.93 -7.66
CA GLU A 68 -10.79 10.65 -7.11
C GLU A 68 -9.59 9.75 -6.83
N TRP A 69 -9.54 9.23 -5.61
CA TRP A 69 -8.53 8.24 -5.22
C TRP A 69 -8.94 6.85 -5.71
N GLU A 70 -7.98 6.10 -6.22
CA GLU A 70 -8.18 4.72 -6.66
C GLU A 70 -8.12 3.77 -5.46
N THR A 71 -8.74 2.61 -5.59
CA THR A 71 -8.67 1.56 -4.58
C THR A 71 -7.29 0.89 -4.61
N ILE A 72 -6.90 0.30 -3.49
CA ILE A 72 -5.62 -0.41 -3.39
C ILE A 72 -5.90 -1.91 -3.32
N PRO A 73 -5.46 -2.68 -4.33
CA PRO A 73 -5.54 -4.14 -4.26
C PRO A 73 -4.40 -4.69 -3.41
N ILE A 74 -4.72 -5.67 -2.58
CA ILE A 74 -3.78 -6.35 -1.70
C ILE A 74 -3.95 -7.85 -1.91
N THR A 75 -2.83 -8.58 -2.04
CA THR A 75 -2.85 -10.04 -2.03
C THR A 75 -2.27 -10.50 -0.71
N LEU A 76 -2.94 -11.45 -0.08
CA LEU A 76 -2.57 -12.01 1.21
C LEU A 76 -2.24 -13.50 1.07
N TRP A 77 -1.29 -13.98 1.89
CA TRP A 77 -1.04 -15.41 2.05
C TRP A 77 -2.05 -16.01 3.04
N ASP A 78 -2.41 -17.26 2.87
CA ASP A 78 -3.25 -17.99 3.83
C ASP A 78 -2.43 -19.09 4.52
N TYR A 79 -2.50 -19.16 5.84
CA TYR A 79 -1.70 -20.09 6.65
C TYR A 79 -2.59 -21.11 7.35
N ILE A 80 -2.05 -22.33 7.55
CA ILE A 80 -2.77 -23.45 8.20
C ILE A 80 -3.02 -23.12 9.69
N GLY A 81 -1.99 -22.69 10.39
CA GLY A 81 -2.07 -22.44 11.82
C GLY A 81 -2.74 -21.12 12.20
N ASP A 82 -2.50 -20.09 11.42
CA ASP A 82 -3.03 -18.73 11.63
C ASP A 82 -3.79 -18.29 10.38
N SER A 83 -5.04 -18.70 10.28
CA SER A 83 -5.83 -18.58 9.06
C SER A 83 -6.17 -17.12 8.73
N THR A 84 -5.55 -16.60 7.69
CA THR A 84 -5.84 -15.25 7.15
C THR A 84 -7.27 -15.18 6.62
N SER A 85 -7.81 -16.29 6.11
CA SER A 85 -9.22 -16.40 5.69
C SER A 85 -10.16 -16.07 6.85
N LYS A 86 -9.86 -16.60 8.04
CA LYS A 86 -10.65 -16.32 9.25
C LYS A 86 -10.57 -14.86 9.64
N LYS A 87 -9.35 -14.27 9.61
CA LYS A 87 -9.14 -12.84 9.94
C LYS A 87 -9.97 -11.95 9.01
N LEU A 88 -9.98 -12.23 7.70
CA LEU A 88 -10.77 -11.48 6.72
C LEU A 88 -12.28 -11.65 6.97
N TYR A 89 -12.71 -12.86 7.29
CA TYR A 89 -14.12 -13.13 7.57
C TYR A 89 -14.56 -12.43 8.86
N ASP A 90 -13.76 -12.42 9.88
CA ASP A 90 -14.01 -11.68 11.11
C ASP A 90 -14.03 -10.16 10.88
N UNK A 91 -13.18 -9.59 10.00
CA UNK A 91 -13.20 -8.43 9.62
C UNK A 91 -14.35 -8.10 9.06
N TYR A 92 -15.01 -8.88 8.16
CA TYR A 92 -16.31 -8.72 7.51
C TYR A 92 -17.47 -8.73 8.52
N LEU A 93 -17.49 -9.71 9.40
CA LEU A 93 -18.56 -9.83 10.40
C LEU A 93 -18.63 -8.65 11.36
N SER A 94 -17.50 -8.03 11.67
CA SER A 94 -17.46 -6.82 12.52
C SER A 94 -18.12 -5.64 11.82
N ASN A 95 -18.11 -5.61 10.49
CA ASN A 95 -18.67 -4.52 9.70
C ASN A 95 -20.13 -4.78 9.30
N TYR A 96 -20.49 -6.04 9.10
CA TYR A 96 -21.83 -6.41 8.61
C TYR A 96 -22.25 -7.77 9.16
N ASN A 97 -23.43 -7.85 9.74
CA ASN A 97 -23.99 -9.10 10.24
C ASN A 97 -25.00 -9.64 9.19
N PRO A 98 -24.63 -10.71 8.49
CA PRO A 98 -25.53 -11.25 7.43
C PRO A 98 -26.82 -11.84 7.94
N ALA A 99 -26.87 -12.29 9.19
CA ALA A 99 -28.09 -12.90 9.76
C ALA A 99 -29.15 -11.84 10.09
N THR A 100 -28.76 -10.64 10.50
CA THR A 100 -29.67 -9.57 10.88
C THR A 100 -29.74 -8.42 9.88
N GLY A 101 -28.79 -8.36 8.94
CA GLY A 101 -28.66 -7.27 7.99
C GLY A 101 -28.13 -5.97 8.59
N LYS A 102 -27.70 -5.99 9.86
CA LYS A 102 -27.17 -4.81 10.53
C LYS A 102 -25.77 -4.49 10.05
N GLN A 103 -25.50 -3.20 9.83
CA GLN A 103 -24.21 -2.69 9.43
C GLN A 103 -23.64 -1.80 10.53
N ALA A 104 -22.32 -1.89 10.74
CA ALA A 104 -21.63 -1.06 11.73
C ALA A 104 -21.56 0.41 11.28
N TYR A 105 -21.46 1.31 12.24
CA TYR A 105 -21.24 2.73 11.94
C TYR A 105 -19.89 2.93 11.27
N GLY A 106 -19.83 3.92 10.37
CA GLY A 106 -18.61 4.24 9.65
C GLY A 106 -17.39 4.50 10.54
N SER A 107 -17.62 5.08 11.72
CA SER A 107 -16.56 5.32 12.69
C SER A 107 -15.90 4.03 13.20
N ASN A 108 -16.62 2.93 13.19
CA ASN A 108 -16.11 1.63 13.64
C ASN A 108 -15.44 0.86 12.50
N VAL A 109 -15.88 1.11 11.25
CA VAL A 109 -15.41 0.41 10.06
C VAL A 109 -14.10 1.03 9.55
N LYS A 110 -14.03 2.38 9.55
CA LYS A 110 -12.90 3.12 8.98
C LYS A 110 -11.70 3.13 9.93
N LYS A 111 -10.56 2.75 9.42
CA LYS A 111 -9.31 2.64 10.20
C LYS A 111 -8.16 3.30 9.44
N ASN A 112 -7.07 3.56 10.13
CA ASN A 112 -5.85 4.05 9.50
C ASN A 112 -4.91 2.86 9.25
N ILE A 113 -4.40 2.78 8.02
CA ILE A 113 -3.49 1.70 7.59
C ILE A 113 -2.23 2.36 7.05
N ASN A 114 -1.07 1.83 7.42
CA ASN A 114 0.22 2.40 7.01
C ASN A 114 0.90 1.49 5.99
N ILE A 115 1.47 2.11 4.94
CA ILE A 115 2.37 1.43 4.00
C ILE A 115 3.72 2.14 4.14
N ILE A 116 4.75 1.42 4.55
CA ILE A 116 6.06 1.96 4.89
C ILE A 116 7.09 1.41 3.91
N LEU A 117 7.79 2.30 3.22
CA LEU A 117 8.90 1.92 2.35
C LEU A 117 10.20 2.04 3.14
N LEU A 118 11.06 1.03 2.99
CA LEU A 118 12.29 0.88 3.76
C LEU A 118 13.53 1.08 2.87
N ASP A 119 14.62 1.51 3.48
CA ASP A 119 15.91 1.54 2.84
C ASP A 119 16.60 0.16 2.93
N PRO A 120 17.78 -0.04 2.29
CA PRO A 120 18.46 -1.34 2.36
C PRO A 120 18.88 -1.78 3.76
N GLU A 121 18.96 -0.86 4.72
CA GLU A 121 19.30 -1.13 6.12
C GLU A 121 18.07 -1.39 6.98
N GLY A 122 16.86 -1.22 6.41
CA GLY A 122 15.60 -1.46 7.10
C GLY A 122 15.02 -0.23 7.79
N SER A 123 15.62 0.95 7.57
CA SER A 123 15.09 2.21 8.12
C SER A 123 13.97 2.74 7.25
N GLU A 124 13.04 3.46 7.87
CA GLU A 124 11.89 4.03 7.19
C GLU A 124 12.28 5.18 6.27
N LEU A 125 11.94 5.08 4.99
CA LEU A 125 12.15 6.14 4.00
C LEU A 125 10.91 7.01 3.84
N GLU A 126 9.76 6.35 3.65
CA GLU A 126 8.51 7.07 3.52
C GLU A 126 7.36 6.22 4.07
N ARG A 127 6.38 6.91 4.61
CA ARG A 127 5.18 6.30 5.19
C ARG A 127 3.94 6.89 4.53
N TRP A 128 3.15 6.03 3.93
CA TRP A 128 1.83 6.37 3.42
C TRP A 128 0.79 5.99 4.46
N VAL A 129 0.11 6.99 5.02
CA VAL A 129 -0.98 6.75 5.98
C VAL A 129 -2.31 6.86 5.24
N LEU A 130 -2.99 5.74 5.09
CA LEU A 130 -4.31 5.68 4.45
C LEU A 130 -5.36 6.03 5.50
N LYS A 131 -5.90 7.23 5.43
CA LYS A 131 -6.91 7.69 6.38
C LYS A 131 -8.29 7.19 5.99
N GLY A 132 -9.01 6.65 6.98
CA GLY A 132 -10.37 6.17 6.78
C GLY A 132 -10.46 4.98 5.84
N ALA A 133 -9.47 4.08 5.90
CA ALA A 133 -9.43 2.89 5.05
C ALA A 133 -10.40 1.82 5.57
N TRP A 134 -11.03 1.11 4.63
CA TRP A 134 -11.96 0.02 4.93
C TRP A 134 -11.95 -1.00 3.80
N PRO A 135 -12.23 -2.27 4.11
CA PRO A 135 -12.26 -3.32 3.08
C PRO A 135 -13.51 -3.16 2.21
N GLN A 136 -13.31 -2.83 0.93
CA GLN A 136 -14.39 -2.69 -0.04
C GLN A 136 -14.86 -4.06 -0.53
N SER A 137 -13.93 -4.97 -0.79
CA SER A 137 -14.22 -6.32 -1.23
C SER A 137 -13.09 -7.27 -0.83
N PHE A 138 -13.40 -8.55 -0.73
CA PHE A 138 -12.41 -9.59 -0.52
C PHE A 138 -12.84 -10.86 -1.23
N LYS A 139 -11.88 -11.73 -1.57
CA LYS A 139 -12.12 -13.03 -2.19
C LYS A 139 -11.22 -14.07 -1.53
N UNK A 140 -11.64 -15.07 -1.30
CA UNK A 140 -11.09 -15.98 -0.82
C UNK A 140 -10.27 -16.69 -1.56
N GLY A 141 -10.02 -16.58 -2.72
CA GLY A 141 -9.20 -17.26 -3.67
C GLY A 141 -9.89 -18.42 -4.39
N GLU A 142 -9.10 -19.11 -5.15
CA GLU A 142 -9.57 -20.28 -5.91
C GLU A 142 -8.87 -21.56 -5.43
N LEU A 143 -9.50 -22.71 -5.65
CA LEU A 143 -8.94 -24.02 -5.30
C LEU A 143 -8.94 -24.92 -6.55
N ASP A 144 -7.81 -25.56 -6.81
CA ASP A 144 -7.61 -26.42 -7.97
C ASP A 144 -6.72 -27.60 -7.57
N TYR A 145 -7.19 -28.81 -7.79
CA TYR A 145 -6.47 -30.05 -7.46
C TYR A 145 -5.19 -30.23 -8.29
N SER A 146 -5.13 -29.60 -9.47
CA SER A 146 -3.98 -29.73 -10.37
C SER A 146 -2.87 -28.69 -10.07
N ASP A 147 -3.17 -27.70 -9.22
CA ASP A 147 -2.27 -26.59 -8.92
C ASP A 147 -1.69 -26.72 -7.50
N ALA A 148 -0.37 -26.80 -7.40
CA ALA A 148 0.35 -26.94 -6.12
C ALA A 148 0.84 -25.60 -5.57
N GLU A 149 0.43 -24.47 -6.15
CA GLU A 149 0.84 -23.14 -5.67
C GLU A 149 0.21 -22.81 -4.31
N LEU A 150 0.86 -21.90 -3.59
CA LEU A 150 0.38 -21.44 -2.30
C LEU A 150 -0.91 -20.65 -2.46
N ARG A 151 -1.88 -20.94 -1.60
CA ARG A 151 -3.17 -20.26 -1.62
C ARG A 151 -3.01 -18.79 -1.25
N THR A 152 -3.64 -17.92 -2.05
CA THR A 152 -3.66 -16.49 -1.80
C THR A 152 -5.10 -15.98 -1.70
N LEU A 153 -5.26 -14.88 -0.99
CA LEU A 153 -6.54 -14.18 -0.83
C LEU A 153 -6.40 -12.78 -1.42
N GLU A 154 -7.49 -12.25 -1.92
CA GLU A 154 -7.52 -10.89 -2.46
C GLU A 154 -8.33 -9.99 -1.53
N LEU A 155 -7.81 -8.80 -1.27
CA LEU A 155 -8.45 -7.76 -0.48
C LEU A 155 -8.33 -6.44 -1.25
N VAL A 156 -9.43 -5.72 -1.39
CA VAL A 156 -9.41 -4.38 -2.00
C VAL A 156 -9.79 -3.36 -0.93
N LEU A 157 -8.90 -2.40 -0.70
CA LEU A 157 -9.12 -1.33 0.26
C LEU A 157 -9.62 -0.07 -0.44
N ARG A 158 -10.62 0.56 0.15
CA ARG A 158 -11.05 1.92 -0.16
C ARG A 158 -10.67 2.82 1.01
N TYR A 159 -10.27 4.04 0.75
CA TYR A 159 -9.83 5.00 1.75
C TYR A 159 -10.29 6.41 1.37
N ASP A 160 -10.34 7.30 2.34
CA ASP A 160 -10.79 8.68 2.10
C ASP A 160 -9.66 9.53 1.50
N ARG A 161 -8.46 9.45 2.10
CA ARG A 161 -7.29 10.17 1.57
C ARG A 161 -6.01 9.52 2.10
N PRO A 162 -4.93 9.56 1.32
CA PRO A 162 -3.61 9.18 1.83
C PRO A 162 -2.84 10.41 2.29
N GLU A 163 -1.96 10.24 3.26
CA GLU A 163 -1.00 11.25 3.67
C GLU A 163 0.40 10.64 3.52
N LEU A 164 1.31 11.38 2.91
CA LEU A 164 2.68 10.93 2.70
C LEU A 164 3.60 11.65 3.68
N GLU A 165 4.31 10.87 4.48
CA GLU A 165 5.38 11.34 5.37
C GLU A 165 6.71 10.82 4.81
N VAL A 166 7.67 11.71 4.60
CA VAL A 166 9.00 11.36 4.08
C VAL A 166 10.03 11.63 5.17
N SER A 167 10.81 10.61 5.49
CA SER A 167 11.91 10.75 6.45
C SER A 167 13.09 11.43 5.78
N GLU A 168 13.62 12.47 6.40
CA GLU A 168 14.85 13.12 5.94
C GLU A 168 16.03 12.22 6.32
N VAL A 169 16.54 11.48 5.34
CA VAL A 169 17.75 10.69 5.53
C VAL A 169 18.92 11.60 5.19
N SER A 170 19.78 11.85 6.19
CA SER A 170 20.98 12.64 5.97
C SER A 170 21.90 11.95 4.96
N ASP A 171 22.49 12.70 4.06
CA ASP A 171 23.41 12.16 3.04
C ASP A 171 24.60 11.43 3.69
N ASP A 172 24.97 11.81 4.88
CA ASP A 172 26.09 11.19 5.61
C ASP A 172 25.82 9.74 6.01
N ALA A 173 24.58 9.41 6.36
CA ALA A 173 24.22 8.06 6.78
C ALA A 173 24.26 7.05 5.62
N ARG A 174 24.16 7.55 4.37
CA ARG A 174 24.13 6.72 3.17
C ARG A 174 25.51 6.37 2.63
N THR A 175 26.56 7.03 3.12
CA THR A 175 27.93 6.84 2.62
C THR A 175 28.75 5.86 3.45
N GLU A 176 28.30 5.49 4.65
CA GLU A 176 29.02 4.51 5.47
C GLU A 176 28.78 3.09 4.96
N SER A 177 29.83 2.52 4.38
CA SER A 177 29.82 1.12 3.93
C SER A 177 29.75 0.18 5.14
N PRO A 178 28.93 -0.87 5.09
CA PRO A 178 28.87 -1.87 6.18
C PRO A 178 30.21 -2.54 6.49
N ARG A 179 31.16 -2.47 5.53
CA ARG A 179 32.46 -3.09 5.70
C ARG A 179 33.39 -2.36 6.68
N THR A 180 33.04 -1.11 7.05
CA THR A 180 33.89 -0.31 7.94
C THR A 180 33.65 -0.63 9.43
N LYS A 181 32.62 -1.42 9.75
CA LYS A 181 32.27 -1.73 11.15
C LYS A 181 32.80 -3.08 11.65
N LEU A 182 33.62 -3.76 10.82
CA LEU A 182 34.27 -5.03 11.24
C LEU A 182 35.72 -4.76 11.63
N LYS A 183 35.91 -4.17 12.80
CA LYS A 183 37.19 -4.18 13.53
C LYS A 183 36.95 -4.58 14.98
#